data_4a1f3e3f42c6878cc7dc62aa112479fe
#
_entry.id   4a1f3e3f42c6878cc7dc62aa112479fe
#
_cell.length_a   1.000
_cell.length_b   1.000
_cell.length_c   1.000
_cell.angle_alpha   90.00
_cell.angle_beta   90.00
_cell.angle_gamma   90.00
#
_symmetry.space_group_name_H-M   'P 1'
#
loop_
_entity.id
_entity.type
_entity.pdbx_description
1 polymer ?
#
loop_
_entity_poly.entity_id
_entity_poly.type
_entity_poly.pdbx_seq_one_letter_code
_entity_poly.pdbx_strand_id
1 'polypeptide(L)'
;MFRNLIAALGIAMVTGAVWSQARMPDNKEALAGLKEMKIAFDVTEGDPKVLLGKLNVIDLTRKQILAEGVTPRFVVAFRGDASFFTQTDVEKINPADRDAAVKVAAKIRELRTASGLESIEQCAVPLPARKLRNEDVMPEVKLVGNGWISLVAYQQKGYAYIAP
;
A
#
# COMPACT_ATOMS: atom_id res chain seq x y z
N MET A 1 -12.33 -60.95 51.95
CA MET A 1 -11.58 -60.94 50.70
C MET A 1 -11.98 -59.67 49.92
N PHE A 2 -11.21 -58.61 50.05
CA PHE A 2 -11.44 -57.37 49.31
C PHE A 2 -10.31 -57.17 48.27
N ARG A 3 -10.67 -57.20 47.00
CA ARG A 3 -9.72 -56.94 45.88
C ARG A 3 -9.77 -55.46 45.51
N ASN A 4 -8.70 -54.74 45.82
CA ASN A 4 -8.50 -53.40 45.41
C ASN A 4 -8.20 -53.36 43.90
N LEU A 5 -9.04 -52.65 43.11
CA LEU A 5 -8.77 -52.29 41.75
C LEU A 5 -8.10 -50.90 41.80
N ILE A 6 -6.84 -50.83 41.39
CA ILE A 6 -6.11 -49.54 41.12
C ILE A 6 -6.37 -49.19 39.67
N ALA A 7 -7.13 -48.12 39.44
CA ALA A 7 -7.30 -47.53 38.12
C ALA A 7 -6.12 -46.57 37.85
N ALA A 8 -5.27 -46.92 36.90
CA ALA A 8 -4.20 -46.04 36.42
C ALA A 8 -4.79 -45.03 35.44
N LEU A 9 -4.79 -43.73 35.82
CA LEU A 9 -5.14 -42.64 34.94
C LEU A 9 -3.91 -42.30 34.08
N GLY A 10 -3.96 -42.66 32.80
CA GLY A 10 -2.95 -42.24 31.80
C GLY A 10 -3.16 -40.78 31.38
N ILE A 11 -2.26 -39.91 31.78
CA ILE A 11 -2.21 -38.52 31.29
C ILE A 11 -1.57 -38.55 29.90
N ALA A 12 -2.37 -38.38 28.86
CA ALA A 12 -1.88 -38.15 27.50
C ALA A 12 -1.34 -36.70 27.40
N MET A 13 -0.02 -36.58 27.37
CA MET A 13 0.62 -35.28 27.02
C MET A 13 0.39 -35.00 25.51
N VAL A 14 -0.48 -34.09 25.22
CA VAL A 14 -0.60 -33.49 23.86
C VAL A 14 0.55 -32.55 23.68
N THR A 15 1.62 -32.97 23.01
CA THR A 15 2.69 -32.13 22.55
C THR A 15 2.17 -31.31 21.38
N GLY A 16 1.63 -30.12 21.65
CA GLY A 16 1.28 -29.16 20.62
C GLY A 16 2.52 -28.73 19.85
N ALA A 17 2.62 -29.12 18.58
CA ALA A 17 3.63 -28.57 17.67
C ALA A 17 3.37 -27.09 17.53
N VAL A 18 4.18 -26.25 18.20
CA VAL A 18 4.20 -24.81 17.99
C VAL A 18 4.79 -24.60 16.60
N TRP A 19 3.95 -24.36 15.61
CA TRP A 19 4.40 -23.89 14.30
C TRP A 19 5.01 -22.51 14.49
N SER A 20 6.34 -22.46 14.54
CA SER A 20 7.07 -21.19 14.47
C SER A 20 6.73 -20.55 13.14
N GLN A 21 5.87 -19.52 13.14
CA GLN A 21 5.71 -18.67 11.97
C GLN A 21 7.08 -18.08 11.66
N ALA A 22 7.62 -18.44 10.51
CA ALA A 22 8.89 -17.92 10.05
C ALA A 22 8.81 -16.38 10.09
N ARG A 23 9.63 -15.77 10.94
CA ARG A 23 9.69 -14.32 11.06
C ARG A 23 10.15 -13.77 9.71
N MET A 24 9.41 -12.80 9.14
CA MET A 24 9.87 -12.14 7.92
C MET A 24 11.27 -11.56 8.17
N PRO A 25 12.20 -11.74 7.21
CA PRO A 25 13.49 -11.06 7.29
C PRO A 25 13.31 -9.56 7.46
N ASP A 26 14.19 -8.90 8.19
CA ASP A 26 14.20 -7.45 8.35
C ASP A 26 15.18 -6.76 7.38
N ASN A 27 15.14 -5.44 7.32
CA ASN A 27 16.00 -4.62 6.48
C ASN A 27 16.93 -3.73 7.32
N LYS A 28 17.22 -4.10 8.57
CA LYS A 28 17.99 -3.29 9.52
C LYS A 28 19.35 -2.87 8.98
N GLU A 29 20.06 -3.79 8.34
CA GLU A 29 21.39 -3.51 7.78
C GLU A 29 21.29 -2.45 6.67
N ALA A 30 20.32 -2.57 5.77
CA ALA A 30 20.12 -1.62 4.68
C ALA A 30 19.65 -0.23 5.19
N LEU A 31 18.94 -0.19 6.33
CA LEU A 31 18.43 1.03 6.93
C LEU A 31 19.40 1.66 7.94
N ALA A 32 20.51 1.00 8.25
CA ALA A 32 21.46 1.45 9.26
C ALA A 32 21.98 2.87 8.98
N GLY A 33 21.84 3.76 9.96
CA GLY A 33 22.28 5.16 9.86
C GLY A 33 21.32 6.11 9.15
N LEU A 34 20.24 5.60 8.54
CA LEU A 34 19.23 6.45 7.93
C LEU A 34 18.31 7.04 9.02
N LYS A 35 17.98 8.33 8.88
CA LYS A 35 16.97 9.01 9.71
C LYS A 35 15.63 9.10 8.97
N GLU A 36 15.68 9.25 7.67
CA GLU A 36 14.50 9.32 6.80
C GLU A 36 14.73 8.54 5.50
N MET A 37 13.65 8.09 4.88
CA MET A 37 13.67 7.45 3.56
C MET A 37 12.62 8.07 2.66
N LYS A 38 13.08 8.72 1.58
CA LYS A 38 12.24 9.45 0.61
C LYS A 38 12.01 8.58 -0.61
N ILE A 39 10.74 8.30 -0.94
CA ILE A 39 10.37 7.49 -2.11
C ILE A 39 9.24 8.16 -2.88
N ALA A 40 9.41 8.30 -4.20
CA ALA A 40 8.36 8.68 -5.15
C ALA A 40 7.93 7.43 -5.93
N PHE A 41 6.71 6.99 -5.68
CA PHE A 41 6.10 5.84 -6.36
C PHE A 41 5.37 6.30 -7.61
N ASP A 42 5.68 5.67 -8.74
CA ASP A 42 5.02 5.90 -10.03
C ASP A 42 4.01 4.79 -10.30
N VAL A 43 2.74 5.06 -10.07
CA VAL A 43 1.66 4.08 -10.12
C VAL A 43 0.88 4.23 -11.43
N THR A 44 0.96 3.21 -12.30
CA THR A 44 0.34 3.21 -13.63
C THR A 44 -0.60 2.04 -13.88
N GLU A 45 -0.81 1.18 -12.90
CA GLU A 45 -1.55 -0.08 -13.00
C GLU A 45 -3.03 0.13 -13.33
N GLY A 46 -3.50 -0.55 -14.39
CA GLY A 46 -4.88 -0.46 -14.88
C GLY A 46 -5.83 -1.56 -14.39
N ASP A 47 -5.34 -2.61 -13.75
CA ASP A 47 -6.17 -3.60 -13.07
C ASP A 47 -6.37 -3.19 -11.61
N PRO A 48 -7.61 -2.93 -11.15
CA PRO A 48 -7.84 -2.43 -9.80
C PRO A 48 -7.50 -3.45 -8.69
N LYS A 49 -7.52 -4.76 -8.98
CA LYS A 49 -7.12 -5.79 -8.01
C LYS A 49 -5.61 -5.80 -7.83
N VAL A 50 -4.87 -5.71 -8.94
CA VAL A 50 -3.40 -5.60 -8.92
C VAL A 50 -2.99 -4.27 -8.30
N LEU A 51 -3.66 -3.17 -8.67
CA LEU A 51 -3.44 -1.85 -8.09
C LEU A 51 -3.61 -1.85 -6.56
N LEU A 52 -4.69 -2.45 -6.05
CA LEU A 52 -4.91 -2.59 -4.61
C LEU A 52 -3.77 -3.36 -3.94
N GLY A 53 -3.28 -4.43 -4.57
CA GLY A 53 -2.12 -5.17 -4.11
C GLY A 53 -0.88 -4.30 -3.98
N LYS A 54 -0.57 -3.50 -5.02
CA LYS A 54 0.56 -2.56 -5.03
C LYS A 54 0.44 -1.50 -3.93
N LEU A 55 -0.74 -0.91 -3.74
CA LEU A 55 -0.99 0.07 -2.67
C LEU A 55 -0.82 -0.56 -1.27
N ASN A 56 -1.22 -1.80 -1.08
CA ASN A 56 -0.98 -2.54 0.16
C ASN A 56 0.52 -2.77 0.41
N VAL A 57 1.30 -3.08 -0.63
CA VAL A 57 2.77 -3.22 -0.50
C VAL A 57 3.43 -1.88 -0.18
N ILE A 58 2.99 -0.77 -0.78
CA ILE A 58 3.46 0.59 -0.43
C ILE A 58 3.22 0.87 1.06
N ASP A 59 2.03 0.57 1.58
CA ASP A 59 1.70 0.76 3.00
C ASP A 59 2.50 -0.18 3.92
N LEU A 60 2.68 -1.44 3.53
CA LEU A 60 3.51 -2.39 4.25
C LEU A 60 4.97 -1.89 4.33
N THR A 61 5.53 -1.42 3.21
CA THR A 61 6.88 -0.84 3.14
C THR A 61 7.01 0.35 4.12
N ARG A 62 6.02 1.24 4.12
CA ARG A 62 5.96 2.37 5.06
C ARG A 62 5.98 1.91 6.51
N LYS A 63 5.15 0.92 6.86
CA LYS A 63 5.07 0.37 8.22
C LYS A 63 6.37 -0.32 8.64
N GLN A 64 7.02 -1.04 7.74
CA GLN A 64 8.30 -1.69 8.01
C GLN A 64 9.42 -0.67 8.26
N ILE A 65 9.50 0.40 7.45
CA ILE A 65 10.47 1.48 7.66
C ILE A 65 10.26 2.16 9.02
N LEU A 66 9.01 2.46 9.38
CA LEU A 66 8.66 3.02 10.69
C LEU A 66 9.05 2.08 11.85
N ALA A 67 8.85 0.78 11.70
CA ALA A 67 9.18 -0.22 12.73
C ALA A 67 10.70 -0.29 13.01
N GLU A 68 11.54 0.08 12.04
CA GLU A 68 12.99 0.18 12.19
C GLU A 68 13.45 1.58 12.66
N GLY A 69 12.52 2.46 13.05
CA GLY A 69 12.84 3.80 13.57
C GLY A 69 13.23 4.83 12.51
N VAL A 70 13.06 4.52 11.24
CA VAL A 70 13.31 5.45 10.12
C VAL A 70 12.01 6.15 9.73
N THR A 71 12.07 7.43 9.40
CA THR A 71 10.89 8.21 8.98
C THR A 71 10.68 8.04 7.48
N PRO A 72 9.59 7.38 7.01
CA PRO A 72 9.26 7.36 5.59
C PRO A 72 8.76 8.74 5.14
N ARG A 73 9.10 9.11 3.90
CA ARG A 73 8.59 10.31 3.22
C ARG A 73 8.17 9.90 1.82
N PHE A 74 6.91 9.53 1.68
CA PHE A 74 6.38 8.92 0.47
C PHE A 74 5.53 9.89 -0.34
N VAL A 75 5.73 9.86 -1.64
CA VAL A 75 4.85 10.45 -2.64
C VAL A 75 4.32 9.32 -3.52
N VAL A 76 3.02 9.29 -3.76
CA VAL A 76 2.38 8.30 -4.64
C VAL A 76 1.75 9.06 -5.80
N ALA A 77 2.29 8.88 -7.01
CA ALA A 77 1.83 9.56 -8.21
C ALA A 77 1.05 8.59 -9.13
N PHE A 78 -0.25 8.81 -9.26
CA PHE A 78 -1.10 8.06 -10.17
C PHE A 78 -1.02 8.65 -11.58
N ARG A 79 -0.75 7.78 -12.56
CA ARG A 79 -0.63 8.12 -13.98
C ARG A 79 -1.22 7.02 -14.85
N GLY A 80 -1.26 7.23 -16.16
CA GLY A 80 -1.67 6.19 -17.09
C GLY A 80 -3.04 5.61 -16.73
N ASP A 81 -3.17 4.28 -16.73
CA ASP A 81 -4.43 3.59 -16.49
C ASP A 81 -4.88 3.64 -15.03
N ALA A 82 -3.96 3.79 -14.08
CA ALA A 82 -4.30 3.98 -12.66
C ALA A 82 -5.18 5.21 -12.41
N SER A 83 -5.18 6.19 -13.32
CA SER A 83 -6.01 7.41 -13.23
C SER A 83 -7.51 7.11 -13.21
N PHE A 84 -7.97 5.96 -13.70
CA PHE A 84 -9.36 5.55 -13.62
C PHE A 84 -9.83 5.34 -12.18
N PHE A 85 -8.92 5.03 -11.26
CA PHE A 85 -9.25 4.62 -9.90
C PHE A 85 -9.07 5.73 -8.86
N THR A 86 -8.71 6.94 -9.30
CA THR A 86 -8.65 8.13 -8.44
C THR A 86 -9.89 9.02 -8.53
N GLN A 87 -10.95 8.56 -9.20
CA GLN A 87 -12.19 9.30 -9.39
C GLN A 87 -13.21 9.04 -8.28
N THR A 88 -14.14 10.00 -8.11
CA THR A 88 -15.22 9.92 -7.12
C THR A 88 -16.40 9.08 -7.59
N ASP A 89 -16.65 9.02 -8.89
CA ASP A 89 -17.82 8.39 -9.51
C ASP A 89 -17.49 6.97 -9.97
N VAL A 90 -17.81 5.98 -9.14
CA VAL A 90 -17.62 4.56 -9.45
C VAL A 90 -18.50 4.05 -10.59
N GLU A 91 -19.58 4.77 -10.94
CA GLU A 91 -20.46 4.34 -12.05
C GLU A 91 -19.79 4.50 -13.42
N LYS A 92 -18.78 5.35 -13.52
CA LYS A 92 -17.94 5.49 -14.72
C LYS A 92 -16.95 4.33 -14.91
N ILE A 93 -16.77 3.48 -13.89
CA ILE A 93 -15.90 2.32 -13.92
C ILE A 93 -16.67 1.12 -14.45
N ASN A 94 -15.99 0.24 -15.21
CA ASN A 94 -16.56 -1.01 -15.67
C ASN A 94 -17.24 -1.75 -14.51
N PRO A 95 -18.49 -2.20 -14.63
CA PRO A 95 -19.19 -2.92 -13.54
C PRO A 95 -18.41 -4.08 -12.93
N ALA A 96 -17.62 -4.82 -13.73
CA ALA A 96 -16.79 -5.93 -13.27
C ALA A 96 -15.66 -5.49 -12.32
N ASP A 97 -15.25 -4.20 -12.38
CA ASP A 97 -14.12 -3.65 -11.63
C ASP A 97 -14.55 -2.78 -10.45
N ARG A 98 -15.84 -2.46 -10.31
CA ARG A 98 -16.35 -1.51 -9.31
C ARG A 98 -16.03 -1.88 -7.88
N ASP A 99 -16.23 -3.16 -7.51
CA ASP A 99 -15.94 -3.62 -6.15
C ASP A 99 -14.47 -3.45 -5.78
N ALA A 100 -13.57 -3.74 -6.73
CA ALA A 100 -12.14 -3.56 -6.53
C ALA A 100 -11.77 -2.07 -6.50
N ALA A 101 -12.39 -1.25 -7.36
CA ALA A 101 -12.18 0.20 -7.40
C ALA A 101 -12.61 0.89 -6.09
N VAL A 102 -13.73 0.46 -5.49
CA VAL A 102 -14.16 0.95 -4.17
C VAL A 102 -13.10 0.66 -3.10
N LYS A 103 -12.50 -0.52 -3.13
CA LYS A 103 -11.41 -0.88 -2.21
C LYS A 103 -10.14 -0.07 -2.46
N VAL A 104 -9.80 0.20 -3.73
CA VAL A 104 -8.70 1.10 -4.10
C VAL A 104 -8.95 2.50 -3.55
N ALA A 105 -10.14 3.07 -3.75
CA ALA A 105 -10.50 4.38 -3.24
C ALA A 105 -10.43 4.44 -1.70
N ALA A 106 -10.89 3.40 -1.01
CA ALA A 106 -10.77 3.28 0.45
C ALA A 106 -9.29 3.25 0.88
N LYS A 107 -8.44 2.50 0.17
CA LYS A 107 -6.99 2.44 0.46
C LYS A 107 -6.27 3.76 0.21
N ILE A 108 -6.66 4.50 -0.83
CA ILE A 108 -6.15 5.86 -1.08
C ILE A 108 -6.47 6.78 0.10
N ARG A 109 -7.71 6.77 0.63
CA ARG A 109 -8.12 7.56 1.81
C ARG A 109 -7.33 7.17 3.06
N GLU A 110 -7.16 5.87 3.30
CA GLU A 110 -6.34 5.37 4.41
C GLU A 110 -4.90 5.88 4.31
N LEU A 111 -4.28 5.73 3.15
CA LEU A 111 -2.91 6.19 2.90
C LEU A 111 -2.78 7.70 3.09
N ARG A 112 -3.76 8.50 2.64
CA ARG A 112 -3.69 9.97 2.73
C ARG A 112 -3.53 10.47 4.16
N THR A 113 -4.06 9.75 5.14
CA THR A 113 -3.97 10.09 6.57
C THR A 113 -2.82 9.38 7.29
N ALA A 114 -2.09 8.48 6.61
CA ALA A 114 -1.03 7.71 7.21
C ALA A 114 0.24 8.56 7.42
N SER A 115 0.90 8.41 8.57
CA SER A 115 2.16 9.10 8.85
C SER A 115 3.22 8.71 7.82
N GLY A 116 3.97 9.70 7.30
CA GLY A 116 4.99 9.47 6.27
C GLY A 116 4.50 9.49 4.84
N LEU A 117 3.19 9.66 4.59
CA LEU A 117 2.64 10.04 3.28
C LEU A 117 2.64 11.57 3.17
N GLU A 118 3.44 12.11 2.26
CA GLU A 118 3.49 13.54 2.02
C GLU A 118 2.50 14.01 0.96
N SER A 119 2.37 13.23 -0.11
CA SER A 119 1.47 13.56 -1.21
C SER A 119 0.94 12.30 -1.88
N ILE A 120 -0.33 12.34 -2.26
CA ILE A 120 -0.92 11.45 -3.24
C ILE A 120 -1.34 12.34 -4.41
N GLU A 121 -0.78 12.08 -5.60
CA GLU A 121 -0.94 12.95 -6.76
C GLU A 121 -1.59 12.21 -7.92
N GLN A 122 -2.43 12.93 -8.68
CA GLN A 122 -3.00 12.50 -9.94
C GLN A 122 -2.46 13.36 -11.07
N CYS A 123 -1.87 12.74 -12.08
CA CYS A 123 -1.48 13.40 -13.31
C CYS A 123 -2.72 13.81 -14.12
N ALA A 124 -2.83 15.08 -14.52
CA ALA A 124 -3.95 15.55 -15.33
C ALA A 124 -3.87 15.11 -16.80
N VAL A 125 -2.68 14.83 -17.33
CA VAL A 125 -2.47 14.48 -18.74
C VAL A 125 -3.36 13.34 -19.25
N PRO A 126 -3.55 12.21 -18.54
CA PRO A 126 -4.37 11.10 -19.03
C PRO A 126 -5.89 11.31 -18.88
N LEU A 127 -6.35 12.29 -18.09
CA LEU A 127 -7.77 12.45 -17.74
C LEU A 127 -8.67 12.63 -18.97
N PRO A 128 -8.37 13.50 -19.96
CA PRO A 128 -9.25 13.69 -21.12
C PRO A 128 -9.41 12.40 -21.95
N ALA A 129 -8.33 11.64 -22.15
CA ALA A 129 -8.37 10.37 -22.88
C ALA A 129 -9.25 9.32 -22.17
N ARG A 130 -9.47 9.48 -20.86
CA ARG A 130 -10.32 8.61 -20.03
C ARG A 130 -11.70 9.19 -19.76
N LYS A 131 -12.05 10.30 -20.45
CA LYS A 131 -13.33 11.02 -20.26
C LYS A 131 -13.55 11.46 -18.81
N LEU A 132 -12.46 11.76 -18.11
CA LEU A 132 -12.45 12.32 -16.75
C LEU A 132 -12.11 13.80 -16.81
N ARG A 133 -12.71 14.58 -15.93
CA ARG A 133 -12.44 16.00 -15.72
C ARG A 133 -11.67 16.17 -14.41
N ASN A 134 -11.07 17.33 -14.20
CA ASN A 134 -10.33 17.62 -12.99
C ASN A 134 -11.18 17.47 -11.72
N GLU A 135 -12.45 17.90 -11.77
CA GLU A 135 -13.40 17.81 -10.67
C GLU A 135 -13.89 16.37 -10.38
N ASP A 136 -13.65 15.42 -11.27
CA ASP A 136 -13.97 14.02 -11.04
C ASP A 136 -12.91 13.34 -10.14
N VAL A 137 -11.74 13.96 -9.94
CA VAL A 137 -10.68 13.40 -9.09
C VAL A 137 -11.05 13.53 -7.61
N MET A 138 -10.75 12.48 -6.84
CA MET A 138 -11.02 12.42 -5.40
C MET A 138 -10.35 13.61 -4.66
N PRO A 139 -11.03 14.24 -3.69
CA PRO A 139 -10.50 15.40 -2.97
C PRO A 139 -9.25 15.09 -2.13
N GLU A 140 -9.06 13.81 -1.78
CA GLU A 140 -7.87 13.35 -1.07
C GLU A 140 -6.61 13.30 -1.95
N VAL A 141 -6.79 13.40 -3.28
CA VAL A 141 -5.73 13.27 -4.28
C VAL A 141 -5.44 14.64 -4.90
N LYS A 142 -4.20 15.08 -4.79
CA LYS A 142 -3.76 16.35 -5.36
C LYS A 142 -3.62 16.23 -6.87
N LEU A 143 -4.37 17.03 -7.62
CA LEU A 143 -4.21 17.11 -9.07
C LEU A 143 -2.92 17.88 -9.42
N VAL A 144 -2.08 17.31 -10.32
CA VAL A 144 -0.88 17.93 -10.87
C VAL A 144 -0.93 17.93 -12.39
N GLY A 145 -0.41 18.98 -13.02
CA GLY A 145 -0.51 19.15 -14.48
C GLY A 145 0.16 18.01 -15.25
N ASN A 146 1.38 17.65 -14.88
CA ASN A 146 2.12 16.54 -15.50
C ASN A 146 2.89 15.75 -14.43
N GLY A 147 2.49 14.49 -14.23
CA GLY A 147 3.10 13.59 -13.23
C GLY A 147 4.58 13.27 -13.50
N TRP A 148 5.05 13.30 -14.75
CA TRP A 148 6.49 13.14 -15.03
C TRP A 148 7.31 14.31 -14.48
N ILE A 149 6.80 15.54 -14.63
CA ILE A 149 7.47 16.73 -14.07
C ILE A 149 7.51 16.60 -12.54
N SER A 150 6.41 16.18 -11.92
CA SER A 150 6.33 15.96 -10.48
C SER A 150 7.36 14.91 -10.01
N LEU A 151 7.39 13.74 -10.65
CA LEU A 151 8.31 12.66 -10.31
C LEU A 151 9.79 13.06 -10.46
N VAL A 152 10.16 13.74 -11.56
CA VAL A 152 11.54 14.24 -11.77
C VAL A 152 11.89 15.28 -10.69
N ALA A 153 10.97 16.20 -10.37
CA ALA A 153 11.19 17.20 -9.33
C ALA A 153 11.41 16.56 -7.94
N TYR A 154 10.69 15.49 -7.61
CA TYR A 154 10.93 14.75 -6.38
C TYR A 154 12.29 14.03 -6.39
N GLN A 155 12.69 13.41 -7.50
CA GLN A 155 14.02 12.81 -7.61
C GLN A 155 15.14 13.84 -7.38
N GLN A 156 15.01 15.05 -7.95
CA GLN A 156 15.96 16.13 -7.71
C GLN A 156 15.98 16.63 -6.26
N LYS A 157 14.90 16.38 -5.49
CA LYS A 157 14.82 16.64 -4.04
C LYS A 157 15.29 15.45 -3.19
N GLY A 158 15.92 14.45 -3.81
CA GLY A 158 16.50 13.29 -3.13
C GLY A 158 15.53 12.14 -2.88
N TYR A 159 14.39 12.07 -3.58
CA TYR A 159 13.50 10.91 -3.53
C TYR A 159 14.01 9.80 -4.47
N ALA A 160 14.09 8.59 -3.97
CA ALA A 160 14.27 7.42 -4.82
C ALA A 160 12.99 7.18 -5.65
N TYR A 161 13.15 6.76 -6.91
CA TYR A 161 12.03 6.43 -7.78
C TYR A 161 11.75 4.93 -7.74
N ILE A 162 10.47 4.56 -7.55
CA ILE A 162 10.00 3.17 -7.66
C ILE A 162 8.73 3.13 -8.52
N ALA A 163 8.74 2.27 -9.54
CA ALA A 163 7.55 1.89 -10.31
C ALA A 163 7.12 0.49 -9.85
N PRO A 164 6.12 0.38 -8.99
CA PRO A 164 5.69 -0.90 -8.42
C PRO A 164 4.88 -1.75 -9.40
#